data_a1891c70c036066eab9ac7f0eb54af25
#
_entry.id   a1891c70c036066eab9ac7f0eb54af25
#
_cell.length_a   1.000
_cell.length_b   1.000
_cell.length_c   1.000
_cell.angle_alpha   90.00
_cell.angle_beta   90.00
_cell.angle_gamma   90.00
#
_symmetry.space_group_name_H-M   'P 1'
#
loop_
_entity.id
_entity.type
_entity.pdbx_description
1 polymer ?
#
loop_
_entity_poly.entity_id
_entity_poly.type
_entity_poly.pdbx_seq_one_letter_code
_entity_poly.pdbx_strand_id
1 'polypeptide(L)'
;SANALLSHILYPYTYTRAMFREMQTADYDTLIVGGSHSKCGIDPSVLKSEKGVLALNAAQGGEHTLDMYYLVREAEKDVHLKYVICEIDPSYWVDEPNQTQEYVALYHEFPWSAVKIGYFYDKMLRADFRTAPFEWYLYRQQVAHLPELIREKKSEEYRNFDISCFH
;
A
#
# COMPACT_ATOMS: atom_id res chain seq x y z
N SER A 1 16.61 18.81 -4.26
CA SER A 1 15.55 19.83 -4.43
C SER A 1 14.74 19.96 -3.15
N ALA A 2 14.07 21.11 -2.92
CA ALA A 2 13.22 21.33 -1.76
C ALA A 2 12.13 20.26 -1.65
N ASN A 3 11.57 19.81 -2.77
CA ASN A 3 10.59 18.74 -2.82
C ASN A 3 11.13 17.43 -2.19
N ALA A 4 12.33 16.99 -2.59
CA ALA A 4 12.93 15.78 -2.03
C ALA A 4 13.20 15.89 -0.53
N LEU A 5 13.58 17.07 -0.06
CA LEU A 5 13.78 17.33 1.38
C LEU A 5 12.44 17.24 2.14
N LEU A 6 11.39 17.87 1.63
CA LEU A 6 10.07 17.83 2.23
C LEU A 6 9.49 16.41 2.25
N SER A 7 9.65 15.67 1.16
CA SER A 7 9.26 14.24 1.11
C SER A 7 10.03 13.43 2.16
N HIS A 8 11.34 13.63 2.27
CA HIS A 8 12.15 12.92 3.27
C HIS A 8 11.72 13.23 4.70
N ILE A 9 11.36 14.48 4.99
CA ILE A 9 10.97 14.90 6.35
C ILE A 9 9.53 14.55 6.67
N LEU A 10 8.59 14.86 5.77
CA LEU A 10 7.16 14.81 6.07
C LEU A 10 6.52 13.47 5.73
N TYR A 11 7.01 12.74 4.73
CA TYR A 11 6.41 11.47 4.34
C TYR A 11 6.79 10.38 5.35
N PRO A 12 5.83 9.79 6.08
CA PRO A 12 6.11 8.78 7.09
C PRO A 12 6.49 7.43 6.47
N TYR A 13 7.03 6.53 7.29
CA TYR A 13 7.12 5.13 6.94
C TYR A 13 5.76 4.48 7.20
N THR A 14 5.00 4.21 6.14
CA THR A 14 3.62 3.76 6.20
C THR A 14 3.51 2.23 6.12
N TYR A 15 2.37 1.69 6.55
CA TYR A 15 2.00 0.30 6.29
C TYR A 15 2.10 -0.04 4.80
N THR A 16 1.58 0.83 3.93
CA THR A 16 1.63 0.68 2.47
C THR A 16 3.08 0.53 1.99
N ARG A 17 4.00 1.34 2.51
CA ARG A 17 5.43 1.24 2.19
C ARG A 17 6.04 -0.08 2.65
N ALA A 18 5.71 -0.53 3.86
CA ALA A 18 6.16 -1.82 4.37
C ALA A 18 5.64 -2.96 3.48
N MET A 19 4.37 -2.93 3.14
CA MET A 19 3.72 -3.92 2.27
C MET A 19 4.38 -3.99 0.89
N PHE A 20 4.65 -2.85 0.23
CA PHE A 20 5.35 -2.84 -1.07
C PHE A 20 6.78 -3.37 -0.97
N ARG A 21 7.47 -3.12 0.14
CA ARG A 21 8.77 -3.71 0.39
C ARG A 21 8.68 -5.24 0.47
N GLU A 22 7.73 -5.77 1.23
CA GLU A 22 7.51 -7.20 1.34
C GLU A 22 7.11 -7.80 -0.02
N MET A 23 6.26 -7.12 -0.79
CA MET A 23 5.88 -7.54 -2.14
C MET A 23 7.09 -7.72 -3.07
N GLN A 24 8.14 -6.89 -2.91
CA GLN A 24 9.35 -6.93 -3.72
C GLN A 24 10.41 -7.91 -3.21
N THR A 25 10.39 -8.28 -1.93
CA THR A 25 11.49 -9.01 -1.29
C THR A 25 11.11 -10.37 -0.72
N ALA A 26 9.82 -10.60 -0.43
CA ALA A 26 9.35 -11.86 0.11
C ALA A 26 9.19 -12.94 -0.97
N ASP A 27 9.27 -14.20 -0.53
CA ASP A 27 8.96 -15.36 -1.37
C ASP A 27 7.50 -15.75 -1.17
N TYR A 28 6.68 -15.58 -2.21
CA TYR A 28 5.27 -15.95 -2.21
C TYR A 28 4.80 -16.36 -3.61
N ASP A 29 3.75 -17.15 -3.67
CA ASP A 29 3.09 -17.56 -4.91
C ASP A 29 1.58 -17.27 -4.90
N THR A 30 1.09 -16.73 -3.80
CA THR A 30 -0.30 -16.38 -3.57
C THR A 30 -0.39 -14.95 -3.05
N LEU A 31 -1.20 -14.11 -3.70
CA LEU A 31 -1.42 -12.74 -3.28
C LEU A 31 -2.85 -12.60 -2.71
N ILE A 32 -2.96 -12.00 -1.52
CA ILE A 32 -4.24 -11.64 -0.91
C ILE A 32 -4.44 -10.14 -1.09
N VAL A 33 -5.56 -9.74 -1.69
CA VAL A 33 -5.95 -8.35 -1.90
C VAL A 33 -7.36 -8.11 -1.39
N GLY A 34 -7.62 -6.92 -0.88
CA GLY A 34 -8.91 -6.56 -0.31
C GLY A 34 -8.84 -5.42 0.67
N GLY A 35 -9.96 -5.14 1.31
CA GLY A 35 -10.09 -4.09 2.30
C GLY A 35 -9.55 -4.48 3.68
N SER A 36 -10.03 -3.75 4.69
CA SER A 36 -9.62 -3.96 6.08
C SER A 36 -10.01 -5.33 6.63
N HIS A 37 -11.06 -5.95 6.10
CA HIS A 37 -11.49 -7.28 6.53
C HIS A 37 -10.46 -8.35 6.13
N SER A 38 -9.99 -8.34 4.89
CA SER A 38 -8.92 -9.24 4.45
C SER A 38 -7.61 -8.96 5.17
N LYS A 39 -7.28 -7.67 5.33
CA LYS A 39 -6.07 -7.26 6.06
C LYS A 39 -6.00 -7.83 7.47
N CYS A 40 -7.11 -7.78 8.21
CA CYS A 40 -7.16 -8.19 9.61
C CYS A 40 -7.70 -9.62 9.81
N GLY A 41 -8.40 -10.17 8.82
CA GLY A 41 -9.11 -11.44 8.94
C GLY A 41 -8.41 -12.63 8.31
N ILE A 42 -7.43 -12.42 7.44
CA ILE A 42 -6.68 -13.50 6.81
C ILE A 42 -5.23 -13.49 7.32
N ASP A 43 -4.86 -14.56 8.02
CA ASP A 43 -3.50 -14.78 8.50
C ASP A 43 -2.75 -15.69 7.50
N PRO A 44 -1.75 -15.16 6.77
CA PRO A 44 -0.97 -15.96 5.83
C PRO A 44 -0.20 -17.10 6.50
N SER A 45 0.20 -16.95 7.77
CA SER A 45 0.93 -17.99 8.49
C SER A 45 0.09 -19.26 8.68
N VAL A 46 -1.22 -19.12 8.83
CA VAL A 46 -2.16 -20.24 8.88
C VAL A 46 -2.24 -20.95 7.53
N LEU A 47 -2.29 -20.20 6.42
CA LEU A 47 -2.28 -20.79 5.08
C LEU A 47 -0.99 -21.57 4.84
N LYS A 48 0.14 -21.07 5.31
CA LYS A 48 1.43 -21.73 5.22
C LYS A 48 1.46 -23.02 6.04
N SER A 49 1.05 -22.97 7.31
CA SER A 49 1.08 -24.11 8.22
C SER A 49 0.08 -25.21 7.83
N GLU A 50 -1.13 -24.84 7.42
CA GLU A 50 -2.21 -25.79 7.16
C GLU A 50 -2.22 -26.33 5.73
N LYS A 51 -1.74 -25.55 4.77
CA LYS A 51 -1.84 -25.83 3.32
C LYS A 51 -0.52 -25.79 2.58
N GLY A 52 0.57 -25.34 3.20
CA GLY A 52 1.85 -25.11 2.54
C GLY A 52 1.82 -23.99 1.49
N VAL A 53 0.85 -23.08 1.59
CA VAL A 53 0.69 -21.96 0.66
C VAL A 53 1.54 -20.79 1.13
N LEU A 54 2.40 -20.29 0.26
CA LEU A 54 3.19 -19.08 0.53
C LEU A 54 2.39 -17.85 0.08
N ALA A 55 1.68 -17.24 1.01
CA ALA A 55 0.83 -16.11 0.72
C ALA A 55 1.43 -14.79 1.23
N LEU A 56 1.26 -13.73 0.46
CA LEU A 56 1.49 -12.35 0.89
C LEU A 56 0.14 -11.63 1.03
N ASN A 57 -0.12 -11.07 2.20
CA ASN A 57 -1.32 -10.26 2.44
C ASN A 57 -1.02 -8.79 2.10
N ALA A 58 -1.45 -8.35 0.92
CA ALA A 58 -1.33 -6.98 0.45
C ALA A 58 -2.61 -6.14 0.65
N ALA A 59 -3.60 -6.67 1.37
CA ALA A 59 -4.86 -5.98 1.63
C ALA A 59 -4.67 -4.73 2.50
N GLN A 60 -5.45 -3.69 2.24
CA GLN A 60 -5.37 -2.41 2.94
C GLN A 60 -6.76 -1.85 3.24
N GLY A 61 -6.84 -1.01 4.29
CA GLY A 61 -8.08 -0.29 4.57
C GLY A 61 -8.45 0.64 3.42
N GLY A 62 -9.74 0.68 3.07
CA GLY A 62 -10.24 1.56 2.00
C GLY A 62 -9.86 1.15 0.58
N GLU A 63 -9.29 -0.03 0.40
CA GLU A 63 -8.97 -0.59 -0.91
C GLU A 63 -10.25 -0.94 -1.68
N HIS A 64 -10.21 -0.71 -2.98
CA HIS A 64 -11.30 -0.96 -3.92
C HIS A 64 -10.86 -1.94 -5.02
N THR A 65 -11.79 -2.45 -5.80
CA THR A 65 -11.51 -3.43 -6.87
C THR A 65 -10.43 -2.96 -7.86
N LEU A 66 -10.39 -1.66 -8.16
CA LEU A 66 -9.36 -1.09 -9.04
C LEU A 66 -7.97 -1.11 -8.39
N ASP A 67 -7.90 -0.87 -7.09
CA ASP A 67 -6.65 -0.94 -6.32
C ASP A 67 -6.10 -2.36 -6.31
N MET A 68 -6.97 -3.34 -6.04
CA MET A 68 -6.65 -4.77 -6.09
C MET A 68 -6.10 -5.18 -7.46
N TYR A 69 -6.76 -4.73 -8.54
CA TYR A 69 -6.29 -5.01 -9.90
C TYR A 69 -4.86 -4.52 -10.11
N TYR A 70 -4.55 -3.28 -9.70
CA TYR A 70 -3.22 -2.72 -9.89
C TYR A 70 -2.16 -3.34 -8.96
N LEU A 71 -2.51 -3.76 -7.75
CA LEU A 71 -1.62 -4.53 -6.88
C LEU A 71 -1.26 -5.89 -7.48
N VAL A 72 -2.24 -6.61 -8.01
CA VAL A 72 -1.99 -7.88 -8.72
C VAL A 72 -1.06 -7.64 -9.92
N ARG A 73 -1.34 -6.62 -10.74
CA ARG A 73 -0.50 -6.26 -11.90
C ARG A 73 0.93 -5.88 -11.50
N GLU A 74 1.11 -5.28 -10.34
CA GLU A 74 2.44 -4.95 -9.84
C GLU A 74 3.18 -6.21 -9.39
N ALA A 75 2.53 -7.08 -8.62
CA ALA A 75 3.11 -8.33 -8.15
C ALA A 75 3.51 -9.28 -9.30
N GLU A 76 2.68 -9.37 -10.35
CA GLU A 76 2.94 -10.21 -11.53
C GLU A 76 4.20 -9.82 -12.32
N LYS A 77 4.79 -8.66 -12.08
CA LYS A 77 6.03 -8.26 -12.75
C LYS A 77 7.23 -9.07 -12.28
N ASP A 78 7.26 -9.42 -11.01
CA ASP A 78 8.41 -10.03 -10.36
C ASP A 78 8.13 -11.45 -9.83
N VAL A 79 6.84 -11.80 -9.66
CA VAL A 79 6.40 -13.07 -9.08
C VAL A 79 5.43 -13.79 -10.02
N HIS A 80 5.65 -15.08 -10.21
CA HIS A 80 4.68 -15.94 -10.89
C HIS A 80 3.60 -16.38 -9.92
N LEU A 81 2.50 -15.60 -9.86
CA LEU A 81 1.38 -15.91 -8.98
C LEU A 81 0.64 -17.17 -9.45
N LYS A 82 0.45 -18.11 -8.53
CA LYS A 82 -0.41 -19.28 -8.72
C LYS A 82 -1.87 -18.97 -8.39
N TYR A 83 -2.07 -18.17 -7.33
CA TYR A 83 -3.39 -17.81 -6.84
C TYR A 83 -3.46 -16.34 -6.45
N VAL A 84 -4.66 -15.77 -6.61
CA VAL A 84 -5.03 -14.47 -6.05
C VAL A 84 -6.30 -14.67 -5.23
N ILE A 85 -6.25 -14.29 -3.96
CA ILE A 85 -7.41 -14.30 -3.06
C ILE A 85 -7.93 -12.88 -3.01
N CYS A 86 -9.09 -12.64 -3.61
CA CYS A 86 -9.73 -11.33 -3.62
C CYS A 86 -10.90 -11.31 -2.64
N GLU A 87 -10.93 -10.31 -1.78
CA GLU A 87 -12.13 -9.99 -1.01
C GLU A 87 -13.23 -9.48 -1.94
N ILE A 88 -14.45 -9.93 -1.70
CA ILE A 88 -15.63 -9.44 -2.39
C ILE A 88 -16.56 -8.83 -1.34
N ASP A 89 -16.52 -7.49 -1.22
CA ASP A 89 -17.35 -6.74 -0.31
C ASP A 89 -18.49 -6.02 -1.09
N PRO A 90 -19.76 -6.10 -0.65
CA PRO A 90 -20.86 -5.40 -1.30
C PRO A 90 -20.66 -3.88 -1.42
N SER A 91 -19.90 -3.26 -0.52
CA SER A 91 -19.59 -1.82 -0.56
C SER A 91 -18.85 -1.40 -1.84
N TYR A 92 -18.11 -2.32 -2.48
CA TYR A 92 -17.39 -2.02 -3.73
C TYR A 92 -18.31 -1.60 -4.89
N TRP A 93 -19.61 -1.90 -4.79
CA TRP A 93 -20.60 -1.53 -5.80
C TRP A 93 -21.49 -0.37 -5.39
N VAL A 94 -21.42 0.05 -4.13
CA VAL A 94 -22.29 1.09 -3.57
C VAL A 94 -21.50 2.36 -3.28
N ASP A 95 -20.27 2.22 -2.81
CA ASP A 95 -19.44 3.33 -2.39
C ASP A 95 -18.66 3.96 -3.56
N GLU A 96 -18.43 5.25 -3.45
CA GLU A 96 -17.56 5.97 -4.38
C GLU A 96 -16.11 5.47 -4.23
N PRO A 97 -15.44 5.06 -5.32
CA PRO A 97 -14.09 4.45 -5.26
C PRO A 97 -12.98 5.34 -4.70
N ASN A 98 -13.25 6.62 -4.44
CA ASN A 98 -12.27 7.62 -4.03
C ASN A 98 -12.69 8.35 -2.74
N GLN A 99 -13.47 7.71 -1.87
CA GLN A 99 -13.93 8.34 -0.62
C GLN A 99 -12.79 8.58 0.38
N THR A 100 -11.74 7.76 0.33
CA THR A 100 -10.62 7.82 1.25
C THR A 100 -9.35 8.32 0.55
N GLN A 101 -8.30 8.66 1.31
CA GLN A 101 -7.03 9.10 0.74
C GLN A 101 -5.98 7.99 0.66
N GLU A 102 -6.33 6.77 1.03
CA GLU A 102 -5.43 5.62 1.04
C GLU A 102 -4.86 5.30 -0.35
N TYR A 103 -5.67 5.46 -1.41
CA TYR A 103 -5.21 5.26 -2.78
C TYR A 103 -4.10 6.25 -3.19
N VAL A 104 -3.99 7.42 -2.54
CA VAL A 104 -2.89 8.36 -2.78
C VAL A 104 -1.58 7.77 -2.25
N ALA A 105 -1.61 7.19 -1.04
CA ALA A 105 -0.46 6.50 -0.48
C ALA A 105 -0.05 5.31 -1.37
N LEU A 106 -1.04 4.54 -1.83
CA LEU A 106 -0.81 3.44 -2.76
C LEU A 106 -0.11 3.90 -4.04
N TYR A 107 -0.61 4.97 -4.67
CA TYR A 107 0.02 5.56 -5.85
C TYR A 107 1.48 5.92 -5.64
N HIS A 108 1.82 6.52 -4.51
CA HIS A 108 3.19 6.94 -4.24
C HIS A 108 4.16 5.77 -4.06
N GLU A 109 3.69 4.65 -3.51
CA GLU A 109 4.51 3.47 -3.31
C GLU A 109 4.70 2.61 -4.57
N PHE A 110 3.83 2.71 -5.57
CA PHE A 110 4.06 2.04 -6.86
C PHE A 110 5.40 2.46 -7.47
N PRO A 111 6.28 1.52 -7.84
CA PRO A 111 7.47 1.81 -8.63
C PRO A 111 7.11 2.45 -9.98
N TRP A 112 7.99 3.28 -10.51
CA TRP A 112 7.81 3.85 -11.84
C TRP A 112 7.71 2.76 -12.90
N SER A 113 6.53 2.60 -13.50
CA SER A 113 6.21 1.53 -14.44
C SER A 113 4.93 1.86 -15.21
N ALA A 114 4.61 1.04 -16.21
CA ALA A 114 3.32 1.12 -16.91
C ALA A 114 2.13 0.91 -15.94
N VAL A 115 2.31 0.13 -14.88
CA VAL A 115 1.31 -0.08 -13.83
C VAL A 115 0.99 1.22 -13.11
N LYS A 116 2.03 1.94 -12.64
CA LYS A 116 1.85 3.24 -11.98
C LYS A 116 1.20 4.28 -12.90
N ILE A 117 1.59 4.31 -14.17
CA ILE A 117 1.00 5.23 -15.16
C ILE A 117 -0.48 4.90 -15.38
N GLY A 118 -0.83 3.62 -15.52
CA GLY A 118 -2.23 3.19 -15.63
C GLY A 118 -3.05 3.59 -14.40
N TYR A 119 -2.54 3.31 -13.21
CA TYR A 119 -3.19 3.69 -11.97
C TYR A 119 -3.42 5.21 -11.85
N PHE A 120 -2.44 6.01 -12.30
CA PHE A 120 -2.60 7.46 -12.37
C PHE A 120 -3.80 7.88 -13.23
N TYR A 121 -3.92 7.33 -14.44
CA TYR A 121 -5.03 7.66 -15.33
C TYR A 121 -6.39 7.18 -14.81
N ASP A 122 -6.44 6.00 -14.27
CA ASP A 122 -7.70 5.39 -13.87
C ASP A 122 -8.23 5.93 -12.53
N LYS A 123 -7.31 6.35 -11.64
CA LYS A 123 -7.70 6.74 -10.29
C LYS A 123 -7.25 8.15 -9.89
N MET A 124 -5.98 8.50 -10.11
CA MET A 124 -5.40 9.73 -9.59
C MET A 124 -5.86 11.00 -10.30
N LEU A 125 -6.33 10.93 -11.54
CA LEU A 125 -6.85 12.09 -12.27
C LEU A 125 -8.07 12.75 -11.58
N ARG A 126 -8.77 12.01 -10.72
CA ARG A 126 -9.90 12.51 -9.92
C ARG A 126 -9.50 12.99 -8.54
N ALA A 127 -8.23 12.81 -8.16
CA ALA A 127 -7.69 13.23 -6.88
C ALA A 127 -7.30 14.71 -6.87
N ASP A 128 -6.93 15.22 -5.70
CA ASP A 128 -6.25 16.51 -5.59
C ASP A 128 -4.92 16.43 -6.37
N PHE A 129 -4.83 17.16 -7.47
CA PHE A 129 -3.67 17.16 -8.36
C PHE A 129 -2.34 17.40 -7.63
N ARG A 130 -2.35 18.18 -6.55
CA ARG A 130 -1.15 18.49 -5.75
C ARG A 130 -0.55 17.26 -5.07
N THR A 131 -1.35 16.24 -4.80
CA THR A 131 -0.88 14.99 -4.18
C THR A 131 -0.05 14.13 -5.15
N ALA A 132 -0.25 14.25 -6.45
CA ALA A 132 0.47 13.44 -7.44
C ALA A 132 1.97 13.82 -7.57
N PRO A 133 2.38 15.10 -7.79
CA PRO A 133 3.78 15.49 -7.87
C PRO A 133 4.45 15.68 -6.50
N PHE A 134 3.67 15.87 -5.43
CA PHE A 134 4.17 16.21 -4.10
C PHE A 134 3.66 15.18 -3.07
N GLU A 135 4.37 14.08 -2.93
CA GLU A 135 3.97 13.00 -2.00
C GLU A 135 3.83 13.48 -0.55
N TRP A 136 4.67 14.43 -0.11
CA TRP A 136 4.62 15.03 1.22
C TRP A 136 3.36 15.88 1.44
N TYR A 137 2.68 16.33 0.38
CA TYR A 137 1.51 17.19 0.49
C TYR A 137 0.35 16.53 1.25
N LEU A 138 0.23 15.21 1.16
CA LEU A 138 -0.74 14.46 1.95
C LEU A 138 -0.51 14.64 3.47
N TYR A 139 0.74 14.78 3.87
CA TYR A 139 1.17 14.91 5.27
C TYR A 139 1.57 16.32 5.67
N ARG A 140 1.17 17.35 4.91
CA ARG A 140 1.56 18.75 5.13
C ARG A 140 1.22 19.30 6.50
N GLN A 141 0.17 18.78 7.15
CA GLN A 141 -0.23 19.20 8.50
C GLN A 141 0.82 18.82 9.55
N GLN A 142 1.65 17.83 9.30
CA GLN A 142 2.73 17.41 10.19
C GLN A 142 3.85 18.47 10.32
N VAL A 143 3.85 19.50 9.49
CA VAL A 143 4.78 20.65 9.61
C VAL A 143 4.68 21.32 11.00
N ALA A 144 3.49 21.32 11.59
CA ALA A 144 3.28 21.86 12.94
C ALA A 144 4.03 21.05 14.04
N HIS A 145 4.40 19.81 13.77
CA HIS A 145 5.05 18.88 14.70
C HIS A 145 6.42 18.40 14.20
N LEU A 146 7.10 19.25 13.43
CA LEU A 146 8.38 18.92 12.77
C LEU A 146 9.47 18.40 13.73
N PRO A 147 9.70 19.00 14.92
CA PRO A 147 10.73 18.51 15.85
C PRO A 147 10.44 17.09 16.34
N GLU A 148 9.18 16.79 16.67
CA GLU A 148 8.72 15.47 17.11
C GLU A 148 8.90 14.44 15.97
N LEU A 149 8.47 14.79 14.77
CA LEU A 149 8.58 13.93 13.58
C LEU A 149 10.04 13.58 13.25
N ILE A 150 10.95 14.56 13.32
CA ILE A 150 12.39 14.31 13.10
C ILE A 150 12.97 13.39 14.18
N ARG A 151 12.53 13.53 15.42
CA ARG A 151 12.95 12.66 16.51
C ARG A 151 12.45 11.24 16.32
N GLU A 152 11.18 11.06 15.98
CA GLU A 152 10.58 9.76 15.69
C GLU A 152 11.31 9.04 14.54
N LYS A 153 11.58 9.74 13.45
CA LYS A 153 12.29 9.17 12.28
C LYS A 153 13.72 8.70 12.58
N LYS A 154 14.32 9.14 13.69
CA LYS A 154 15.63 8.69 14.15
C LYS A 154 15.55 7.49 15.10
N SER A 155 14.37 7.15 15.60
CA SER A 155 14.19 5.98 16.47
C SER A 155 14.34 4.68 15.69
N GLU A 156 14.85 3.65 16.36
CA GLU A 156 14.94 2.29 15.77
C GLU A 156 13.56 1.69 15.52
N GLU A 157 12.55 2.10 16.27
CA GLU A 157 11.18 1.63 16.19
C GLU A 157 10.42 2.21 14.98
N TYR A 158 10.89 3.30 14.40
CA TYR A 158 10.17 4.03 13.34
C TYR A 158 9.85 3.18 12.09
N ARG A 159 10.66 2.17 11.80
CA ARG A 159 10.49 1.27 10.65
C ARG A 159 10.06 -0.13 11.06
N ASN A 160 9.77 -0.32 12.33
CA ASN A 160 9.48 -1.62 12.89
C ASN A 160 7.96 -1.88 12.82
N PHE A 161 7.47 -2.20 11.63
CA PHE A 161 6.14 -2.78 11.49
C PHE A 161 6.21 -4.26 11.83
N ASP A 162 5.18 -4.76 12.48
CA ASP A 162 4.98 -6.20 12.60
C ASP A 162 4.69 -6.76 11.20
N ILE A 163 5.71 -7.37 10.59
CA ILE A 163 5.62 -7.95 9.25
C ILE A 163 4.92 -9.31 9.24
N SER A 164 4.63 -9.90 10.40
CA SER A 164 3.90 -11.17 10.49
C SER A 164 2.51 -11.09 9.88
N CYS A 165 1.93 -9.90 9.80
CA CYS A 165 0.65 -9.68 9.12
C CYS A 165 0.72 -9.82 7.60
N PHE A 166 1.92 -9.85 7.00
CA PHE A 166 2.08 -9.98 5.54
C PHE A 166 2.31 -11.42 5.08
N HIS A 167 2.89 -12.32 5.93
CA HIS A 167 3.21 -13.72 5.55
C HIS A 167 2.84 -14.74 6.62
#